data_fb6d9743bb525c9ff370c9dd89448055
#
_entry.id   fb6d9743bb525c9ff370c9dd89448055
#
_cell.length_a   1.000
_cell.length_b   1.000
_cell.length_c   1.000
_cell.angle_alpha   90.00
_cell.angle_beta   90.00
_cell.angle_gamma   90.00
#
_symmetry.space_group_name_H-M   'P 1'
#
loop_
_entity.id
_entity.type
_entity.pdbx_description
1 polymer ?
#
loop_
_entity_poly.entity_id
_entity_poly.type
_entity_poly.pdbx_seq_one_letter_code
_entity_poly.pdbx_strand_id
1 'polypeptide(L)'
;MTEKPVRVLMLFTILNRGGAETMVMNYLRKIDRSKVIFDFIVHREERGAYEDEIESMGCKIFRFPPINIFRTSSYKKSISDFFDIHPKYKIIHGHCSELGYYIYKEAHKRGLKFIAAHAHSEPCGFDMKMPVRNVLKWAMRPYLTHYFTCGWGSAKWLFGKKIMKKVIFFPNAIDAHSLMFNPLRREKIRVNNEWVQRLVVGNVSSFSQPKNHFFLLDIFVEIVRREPSALLVLVGSGGDLESKVKEKVLRLGLKESVRFMGSRSDIPDLLQGMDIFIFPSYFEGLGMAQLEAQASGLQVLNSTKIPKDGIIIPELVNFLSLEQPATEWAEKALQIAENKDRKNCSQEIIDMGFDINKNAEWLQNLYITESQR
;
A
#
# COMPACT_ATOMS: atom_id res chain seq x y z
N MET A 1 27.54 -17.96 20.20
CA MET A 1 26.14 -18.45 20.17
C MET A 1 25.35 -17.43 19.38
N THR A 2 24.75 -17.82 18.27
CA THR A 2 23.86 -16.92 17.51
C THR A 2 22.63 -16.64 18.37
N GLU A 3 22.43 -15.37 18.75
CA GLU A 3 21.21 -14.97 19.45
C GLU A 3 19.99 -15.37 18.64
N LYS A 4 18.97 -15.92 19.31
CA LYS A 4 17.72 -16.29 18.64
C LYS A 4 17.03 -15.02 18.14
N PRO A 5 16.44 -15.03 16.92
CA PRO A 5 15.78 -13.84 16.39
C PRO A 5 14.64 -13.36 17.29
N VAL A 6 14.48 -12.05 17.38
CA VAL A 6 13.34 -11.40 18.04
C VAL A 6 12.07 -11.76 17.26
N ARG A 7 11.06 -12.30 17.93
CA ARG A 7 9.78 -12.63 17.31
C ARG A 7 8.75 -11.56 17.63
N VAL A 8 8.21 -10.94 16.58
CA VAL A 8 7.20 -9.88 16.64
C VAL A 8 5.85 -10.47 16.23
N LEU A 9 4.83 -10.24 17.03
CA LEU A 9 3.48 -10.72 16.76
C LEU A 9 2.68 -9.66 16.00
N MET A 10 2.41 -9.91 14.73
CA MET A 10 1.61 -9.07 13.84
C MET A 10 0.14 -9.46 13.91
N LEU A 11 -0.77 -8.48 14.06
CA LEU A 11 -2.20 -8.76 14.15
C LEU A 11 -2.93 -8.32 12.88
N PHE A 12 -3.64 -9.25 12.26
CA PHE A 12 -4.46 -9.02 11.07
C PHE A 12 -5.83 -9.67 11.18
N THR A 13 -6.76 -9.26 10.35
CA THR A 13 -8.04 -9.96 10.18
C THR A 13 -7.86 -11.17 9.26
N ILE A 14 -7.20 -10.97 8.13
CA ILE A 14 -6.85 -11.96 7.11
C ILE A 14 -5.59 -11.48 6.39
N LEU A 15 -4.82 -12.38 5.78
CA LEU A 15 -3.57 -12.06 5.06
C LEU A 15 -3.76 -12.09 3.54
N ASN A 16 -4.74 -11.32 3.05
CA ASN A 16 -4.99 -11.13 1.62
C ASN A 16 -4.15 -9.97 1.04
N ARG A 17 -4.30 -9.69 -0.27
CA ARG A 17 -3.57 -8.63 -0.97
C ARG A 17 -4.21 -7.25 -0.72
N GLY A 18 -4.39 -6.88 0.55
CA GLY A 18 -4.78 -5.54 0.98
C GLY A 18 -3.59 -4.61 1.17
N GLY A 19 -3.86 -3.32 1.38
CA GLY A 19 -2.80 -2.31 1.54
C GLY A 19 -1.91 -2.52 2.77
N ALA A 20 -2.52 -2.86 3.91
CA ALA A 20 -1.80 -3.12 5.16
C ALA A 20 -0.97 -4.41 5.08
N GLU A 21 -1.56 -5.47 4.54
CA GLU A 21 -0.92 -6.76 4.35
C GLU A 21 0.26 -6.66 3.39
N THR A 22 0.06 -5.99 2.25
CA THR A 22 1.13 -5.76 1.25
C THR A 22 2.28 -4.96 1.85
N MET A 23 1.97 -3.93 2.64
CA MET A 23 2.99 -3.16 3.36
C MET A 23 3.84 -4.07 4.25
N VAL A 24 3.21 -4.86 5.12
CA VAL A 24 3.95 -5.73 6.06
C VAL A 24 4.74 -6.80 5.31
N MET A 25 4.20 -7.35 4.21
CA MET A 25 4.92 -8.29 3.35
C MET A 25 6.16 -7.66 2.71
N ASN A 26 6.07 -6.41 2.26
CA ASN A 26 7.21 -5.70 1.70
C ASN A 26 8.33 -5.53 2.75
N TYR A 27 7.97 -5.20 3.99
CA TYR A 27 8.93 -5.14 5.09
C TYR A 27 9.48 -6.52 5.45
N LEU A 28 8.65 -7.57 5.53
CA LEU A 28 9.08 -8.93 5.83
C LEU A 28 10.09 -9.47 4.82
N ARG A 29 9.94 -9.12 3.54
CA ARG A 29 10.89 -9.49 2.48
C ARG A 29 12.25 -8.80 2.61
N LYS A 30 12.31 -7.62 3.26
CA LYS A 30 13.52 -6.80 3.39
C LYS A 30 14.22 -6.94 4.74
N ILE A 31 13.50 -7.30 5.81
CA ILE A 31 14.06 -7.51 7.15
C ILE A 31 15.00 -8.73 7.16
N ASP A 32 16.11 -8.60 7.88
CA ASP A 32 17.01 -9.73 8.17
C ASP A 32 16.33 -10.69 9.17
N ARG A 33 15.80 -11.78 8.64
CA ARG A 33 15.08 -12.80 9.42
C ARG A 33 15.96 -13.58 10.40
N SER A 34 17.27 -13.47 10.31
CA SER A 34 18.17 -14.00 11.34
C SER A 34 18.13 -13.17 12.64
N LYS A 35 17.67 -11.91 12.55
CA LYS A 35 17.57 -10.96 13.67
C LYS A 35 16.13 -10.74 14.13
N VAL A 36 15.19 -10.59 13.20
CA VAL A 36 13.77 -10.33 13.50
C VAL A 36 12.87 -11.20 12.62
N ILE A 37 11.89 -11.86 13.20
CA ILE A 37 10.89 -12.68 12.51
C ILE A 37 9.48 -12.17 12.87
N PHE A 38 8.62 -12.04 11.88
CA PHE A 38 7.20 -11.75 12.08
C PHE A 38 6.41 -13.05 12.18
N ASP A 39 5.62 -13.18 13.25
CA ASP A 39 4.58 -14.20 13.36
C ASP A 39 3.22 -13.51 13.35
N PHE A 40 2.19 -14.20 12.92
CA PHE A 40 0.92 -13.57 12.63
C PHE A 40 -0.23 -14.20 13.43
N ILE A 41 -1.12 -13.36 13.93
CA ILE A 41 -2.47 -13.74 14.37
C ILE A 41 -3.45 -13.28 13.32
N VAL A 42 -4.33 -14.19 12.87
CA VAL A 42 -5.43 -13.91 11.95
C VAL A 42 -6.77 -14.34 12.55
N HIS A 43 -7.87 -13.69 12.12
CA HIS A 43 -9.21 -13.89 12.66
C HIS A 43 -10.17 -14.49 11.61
N ARG A 44 -9.63 -15.21 10.63
CA ARG A 44 -10.40 -15.91 9.60
C ARG A 44 -9.90 -17.34 9.48
N GLU A 45 -10.81 -18.26 9.18
CA GLU A 45 -10.47 -19.67 8.94
C GLU A 45 -9.88 -19.88 7.55
N GLU A 46 -10.41 -19.14 6.56
CA GLU A 46 -9.92 -19.17 5.19
C GLU A 46 -8.47 -18.69 5.08
N ARG A 47 -7.70 -19.35 4.22
CA ARG A 47 -6.30 -18.96 3.94
C ARG A 47 -6.27 -17.65 3.14
N GLY A 48 -5.43 -16.73 3.57
CA GLY A 48 -5.13 -15.52 2.83
C GLY A 48 -4.06 -15.74 1.74
N ALA A 49 -4.06 -14.89 0.74
CA ALA A 49 -3.20 -15.01 -0.44
C ALA A 49 -1.68 -14.91 -0.14
N TYR A 50 -1.28 -14.41 1.03
CA TYR A 50 0.13 -14.30 1.43
C TYR A 50 0.60 -15.41 2.35
N GLU A 51 -0.27 -16.30 2.82
CA GLU A 51 0.08 -17.25 3.88
C GLU A 51 1.15 -18.27 3.44
N ASP A 52 1.07 -18.76 2.21
CA ASP A 52 2.07 -19.72 1.70
C ASP A 52 3.47 -19.10 1.65
N GLU A 53 3.56 -17.82 1.23
CA GLU A 53 4.82 -17.07 1.22
C GLU A 53 5.34 -16.83 2.63
N ILE A 54 4.48 -16.43 3.56
CA ILE A 54 4.80 -16.18 4.98
C ILE A 54 5.35 -17.46 5.62
N GLU A 55 4.68 -18.59 5.43
CA GLU A 55 5.11 -19.88 5.98
C GLU A 55 6.44 -20.35 5.37
N SER A 56 6.66 -20.13 4.05
CA SER A 56 7.93 -20.44 3.38
C SER A 56 9.12 -19.66 3.92
N MET A 57 8.87 -18.49 4.51
CA MET A 57 9.87 -17.64 5.17
C MET A 57 10.17 -18.06 6.62
N GLY A 58 9.57 -19.13 7.15
CA GLY A 58 9.75 -19.61 8.52
C GLY A 58 8.93 -18.86 9.58
N CYS A 59 7.97 -18.07 9.15
CA CYS A 59 7.04 -17.35 10.01
C CYS A 59 5.87 -18.25 10.44
N LYS A 60 5.25 -17.98 11.59
CA LYS A 60 4.11 -18.74 12.10
C LYS A 60 2.83 -17.96 11.95
N ILE A 61 1.74 -18.66 11.65
CA ILE A 61 0.39 -18.09 11.56
C ILE A 61 -0.50 -18.79 12.60
N PHE A 62 -1.10 -18.00 13.49
CA PHE A 62 -2.00 -18.46 14.53
C PHE A 62 -3.42 -18.00 14.20
N ARG A 63 -4.37 -18.94 14.14
CA ARG A 63 -5.77 -18.63 13.82
C ARG A 63 -6.59 -18.49 15.09
N PHE A 64 -7.23 -17.35 15.22
CA PHE A 64 -8.19 -17.07 16.27
C PHE A 64 -9.60 -17.03 15.68
N PRO A 65 -10.63 -17.40 16.45
CA PRO A 65 -12.00 -17.27 15.99
C PRO A 65 -12.34 -15.79 15.72
N PRO A 66 -13.25 -15.51 14.79
CA PRO A 66 -13.74 -14.14 14.56
C PRO A 66 -14.29 -13.52 15.86
N ILE A 67 -14.00 -12.23 16.05
CA ILE A 67 -14.48 -11.52 17.23
C ILE A 67 -16.00 -11.42 17.20
N ASN A 68 -16.66 -12.11 18.14
CA ASN A 68 -18.09 -12.00 18.35
C ASN A 68 -18.34 -11.19 19.62
N ILE A 69 -18.94 -10.00 19.47
CA ILE A 69 -19.21 -9.10 20.59
C ILE A 69 -20.16 -9.69 21.64
N PHE A 70 -21.00 -10.67 21.26
CA PHE A 70 -21.94 -11.37 22.17
C PHE A 70 -21.31 -12.60 22.84
N ARG A 71 -20.15 -13.09 22.35
CA ARG A 71 -19.46 -14.27 22.90
C ARG A 71 -17.97 -13.98 23.11
N THR A 72 -17.68 -12.92 23.89
CA THR A 72 -16.28 -12.48 24.11
C THR A 72 -15.53 -13.36 25.12
N SER A 73 -16.21 -14.16 25.92
CA SER A 73 -15.60 -14.97 26.99
C SER A 73 -14.63 -16.02 26.43
N SER A 74 -15.09 -16.83 25.45
CA SER A 74 -14.24 -17.85 24.80
C SER A 74 -13.07 -17.22 24.06
N TYR A 75 -13.30 -16.10 23.37
CA TYR A 75 -12.25 -15.37 22.67
C TYR A 75 -11.17 -14.84 23.64
N LYS A 76 -11.57 -14.24 24.78
CA LYS A 76 -10.65 -13.79 25.83
C LYS A 76 -9.84 -14.96 26.41
N LYS A 77 -10.49 -16.12 26.59
CA LYS A 77 -9.81 -17.33 27.06
C LYS A 77 -8.75 -17.77 26.04
N SER A 78 -9.09 -17.85 24.76
CA SER A 78 -8.13 -18.23 23.71
C SER A 78 -6.90 -17.29 23.66
N ILE A 79 -7.10 -15.97 23.88
CA ILE A 79 -5.99 -15.03 23.97
C ILE A 79 -5.11 -15.31 25.20
N SER A 80 -5.74 -15.53 26.37
CA SER A 80 -4.99 -15.84 27.59
C SER A 80 -4.17 -17.12 27.44
N ASP A 81 -4.82 -18.21 26.98
CA ASP A 81 -4.18 -19.51 26.76
C ASP A 81 -3.02 -19.38 25.75
N PHE A 82 -3.19 -18.56 24.69
CA PHE A 82 -2.12 -18.30 23.72
C PHE A 82 -0.86 -17.70 24.37
N PHE A 83 -1.02 -16.66 25.18
CA PHE A 83 0.13 -16.03 25.86
C PHE A 83 0.75 -16.93 26.91
N ASP A 84 -0.03 -17.81 27.57
CA ASP A 84 0.49 -18.79 28.51
C ASP A 84 1.38 -19.83 27.80
N ILE A 85 0.98 -20.29 26.61
CA ILE A 85 1.74 -21.23 25.79
C ILE A 85 2.92 -20.56 25.09
N HIS A 86 2.83 -19.27 24.79
CA HIS A 86 3.80 -18.53 24.00
C HIS A 86 4.38 -17.29 24.74
N PRO A 87 5.01 -17.44 25.91
CA PRO A 87 5.51 -16.31 26.72
C PRO A 87 6.67 -15.54 26.06
N LYS A 88 7.22 -16.05 24.95
CA LYS A 88 8.31 -15.42 24.19
C LYS A 88 7.90 -14.15 23.43
N TYR A 89 6.61 -13.95 23.15
CA TYR A 89 6.16 -12.75 22.45
C TYR A 89 6.12 -11.55 23.41
N LYS A 90 7.09 -10.67 23.27
CA LYS A 90 7.20 -9.42 24.04
C LYS A 90 6.78 -8.19 23.23
N ILE A 91 6.64 -8.34 21.91
CA ILE A 91 6.35 -7.27 20.96
C ILE A 91 5.10 -7.63 20.18
N ILE A 92 4.13 -6.72 20.18
CA ILE A 92 2.90 -6.81 19.40
C ILE A 92 2.80 -5.58 18.51
N HIS A 93 2.57 -5.79 17.21
CA HIS A 93 2.28 -4.73 16.26
C HIS A 93 0.98 -5.05 15.50
N GLY A 94 -0.09 -4.35 15.83
CA GLY A 94 -1.42 -4.62 15.30
C GLY A 94 -1.75 -3.76 14.11
N HIS A 95 -2.23 -4.41 13.04
CA HIS A 95 -2.66 -3.79 11.79
C HIS A 95 -4.18 -3.90 11.58
N CYS A 96 -4.90 -4.46 12.56
CA CYS A 96 -6.36 -4.63 12.54
C CYS A 96 -7.12 -3.50 13.26
N SER A 97 -6.47 -2.34 13.45
CA SER A 97 -7.03 -1.16 14.10
C SER A 97 -7.66 -1.47 15.47
N GLU A 98 -8.92 -1.04 15.72
CA GLU A 98 -9.63 -1.24 16.98
C GLU A 98 -10.00 -2.71 17.28
N LEU A 99 -9.97 -3.59 16.29
CA LEU A 99 -10.24 -5.01 16.49
C LEU A 99 -9.15 -5.72 17.31
N GLY A 100 -7.96 -5.14 17.43
CA GLY A 100 -6.90 -5.60 18.32
C GLY A 100 -7.16 -5.41 19.82
N TYR A 101 -8.25 -4.70 20.22
CA TYR A 101 -8.53 -4.29 21.60
C TYR A 101 -8.30 -5.38 22.65
N TYR A 102 -8.87 -6.57 22.46
CA TYR A 102 -8.78 -7.63 23.47
C TYR A 102 -7.35 -8.17 23.61
N ILE A 103 -6.61 -8.26 22.50
CA ILE A 103 -5.20 -8.71 22.50
C ILE A 103 -4.32 -7.65 23.15
N TYR A 104 -4.50 -6.36 22.81
CA TYR A 104 -3.76 -5.26 23.45
C TYR A 104 -3.99 -5.21 24.97
N LYS A 105 -5.25 -5.39 25.40
CA LYS A 105 -5.61 -5.41 26.81
C LYS A 105 -4.93 -6.56 27.56
N GLU A 106 -4.94 -7.78 27.02
CA GLU A 106 -4.30 -8.93 27.65
C GLU A 106 -2.78 -8.78 27.66
N ALA A 107 -2.19 -8.31 26.57
CA ALA A 107 -0.76 -8.02 26.49
C ALA A 107 -0.32 -6.98 27.54
N HIS A 108 -1.07 -5.90 27.70
CA HIS A 108 -0.83 -4.88 28.72
C HIS A 108 -0.92 -5.44 30.14
N LYS A 109 -1.95 -6.26 30.43
CA LYS A 109 -2.10 -6.95 31.71
C LYS A 109 -0.91 -7.84 32.06
N ARG A 110 -0.26 -8.43 31.04
CA ARG A 110 0.94 -9.25 31.16
C ARG A 110 2.26 -8.45 31.22
N GLY A 111 2.16 -7.12 31.18
CA GLY A 111 3.29 -6.22 31.30
C GLY A 111 4.17 -6.09 30.05
N LEU A 112 3.64 -6.43 28.86
CA LEU A 112 4.37 -6.22 27.62
C LEU A 112 4.70 -4.73 27.44
N LYS A 113 5.94 -4.43 27.08
CA LYS A 113 6.45 -3.06 26.95
C LYS A 113 6.23 -2.46 25.57
N PHE A 114 6.09 -3.31 24.53
CA PHE A 114 5.83 -2.86 23.18
C PHE A 114 4.47 -3.40 22.67
N ILE A 115 3.47 -2.55 22.69
CA ILE A 115 2.12 -2.80 22.19
C ILE A 115 1.78 -1.68 21.22
N ALA A 116 1.92 -1.95 19.92
CA ALA A 116 1.69 -0.98 18.86
C ALA A 116 0.39 -1.23 18.11
N ALA A 117 -0.28 -0.14 17.74
CA ALA A 117 -1.33 -0.16 16.73
C ALA A 117 -0.92 0.71 15.55
N HIS A 118 -1.19 0.22 14.33
CA HIS A 118 -0.90 0.90 13.08
C HIS A 118 -2.20 1.31 12.38
N ALA A 119 -2.37 2.60 12.15
CA ALA A 119 -3.52 3.16 11.46
C ALA A 119 -3.26 3.18 9.95
N HIS A 120 -4.07 2.43 9.16
CA HIS A 120 -3.90 2.29 7.71
C HIS A 120 -4.92 3.06 6.90
N SER A 121 -6.16 3.16 7.37
CA SER A 121 -7.26 3.80 6.64
C SER A 121 -8.26 4.45 7.57
N GLU A 122 -8.98 5.42 7.04
CA GLU A 122 -10.21 5.94 7.63
C GLU A 122 -11.39 5.13 7.09
N PRO A 123 -12.44 4.88 7.90
CA PRO A 123 -13.68 4.31 7.38
C PRO A 123 -14.29 5.24 6.34
N CYS A 124 -14.67 4.69 5.21
CA CYS A 124 -15.37 5.41 4.15
C CYS A 124 -16.83 4.93 4.08
N GLY A 125 -17.77 5.88 4.08
CA GLY A 125 -19.19 5.59 3.95
C GLY A 125 -19.89 5.20 5.26
N PHE A 126 -21.17 4.76 5.12
CA PHE A 126 -22.01 4.36 6.24
C PHE A 126 -21.66 2.93 6.67
N ASP A 127 -21.24 2.76 7.92
CA ASP A 127 -20.97 1.45 8.53
C ASP A 127 -21.85 1.28 9.78
N MET A 128 -22.81 0.35 9.74
CA MET A 128 -23.67 0.01 10.88
C MET A 128 -22.89 -0.42 12.14
N LYS A 129 -21.65 -0.88 12.00
CA LYS A 129 -20.77 -1.28 13.10
C LYS A 129 -20.00 -0.09 13.69
N MET A 130 -20.14 1.10 13.15
CA MET A 130 -19.39 2.30 13.57
C MET A 130 -19.54 2.61 15.07
N PRO A 131 -20.72 2.51 15.72
CA PRO A 131 -20.83 2.73 17.17
C PRO A 131 -19.92 1.78 17.98
N VAL A 132 -19.94 0.50 17.64
CA VAL A 132 -19.13 -0.52 18.33
C VAL A 132 -17.64 -0.27 18.06
N ARG A 133 -17.28 0.03 16.81
CA ARG A 133 -15.90 0.38 16.42
C ARG A 133 -15.39 1.59 17.20
N ASN A 134 -16.22 2.63 17.36
CA ASN A 134 -15.85 3.79 18.14
C ASN A 134 -15.61 3.46 19.63
N VAL A 135 -16.44 2.62 20.23
CA VAL A 135 -16.22 2.16 21.61
C VAL A 135 -14.88 1.40 21.72
N LEU A 136 -14.63 0.43 20.85
CA LEU A 136 -13.39 -0.35 20.86
C LEU A 136 -12.16 0.53 20.64
N LYS A 137 -12.24 1.50 19.73
CA LYS A 137 -11.21 2.48 19.46
C LYS A 137 -10.83 3.31 20.69
N TRP A 138 -11.81 3.76 21.46
CA TRP A 138 -11.56 4.46 22.71
C TRP A 138 -10.98 3.53 23.77
N ALA A 139 -11.55 2.33 23.90
CA ALA A 139 -11.19 1.34 24.91
C ALA A 139 -9.76 0.78 24.74
N MET A 140 -9.22 0.71 23.51
CA MET A 140 -7.88 0.17 23.27
C MET A 140 -6.75 1.13 23.65
N ARG A 141 -6.99 2.47 23.57
CA ARG A 141 -5.95 3.49 23.71
C ARG A 141 -5.10 3.40 24.99
N PRO A 142 -5.68 3.13 26.17
CA PRO A 142 -4.91 3.01 27.41
C PRO A 142 -3.92 1.83 27.42
N TYR A 143 -4.10 0.84 26.54
CA TYR A 143 -3.29 -0.37 26.48
C TYR A 143 -2.15 -0.27 25.45
N LEU A 144 -2.14 0.78 24.62
CA LEU A 144 -1.11 0.99 23.61
C LEU A 144 0.08 1.75 24.19
N THR A 145 1.28 1.32 23.82
CA THR A 145 2.53 2.00 24.16
C THR A 145 3.10 2.76 22.96
N HIS A 146 2.81 2.29 21.74
CA HIS A 146 3.31 2.85 20.49
C HIS A 146 2.16 3.05 19.48
N TYR A 147 2.25 4.11 18.69
CA TYR A 147 1.23 4.55 17.75
C TYR A 147 1.85 4.76 16.39
N PHE A 148 1.46 3.97 15.39
CA PHE A 148 1.98 4.05 14.02
C PHE A 148 0.90 4.46 13.04
N THR A 149 1.29 5.12 11.96
CA THR A 149 0.37 5.45 10.87
C THR A 149 1.07 5.53 9.53
N CYS A 150 0.36 5.16 8.47
CA CYS A 150 0.76 5.43 7.09
C CYS A 150 0.07 6.68 6.51
N GLY A 151 -0.81 7.35 7.27
CA GLY A 151 -1.50 8.58 6.86
C GLY A 151 -2.03 9.35 8.07
N TRP A 152 -1.87 10.68 8.06
CA TRP A 152 -2.23 11.52 9.20
C TRP A 152 -3.74 11.55 9.50
N GLY A 153 -4.58 11.39 8.46
CA GLY A 153 -6.02 11.27 8.61
C GLY A 153 -6.40 10.02 9.40
N SER A 154 -5.87 8.86 9.02
CA SER A 154 -6.11 7.58 9.71
C SER A 154 -5.60 7.60 11.16
N ALA A 155 -4.46 8.26 11.42
CA ALA A 155 -3.98 8.46 12.78
C ALA A 155 -4.96 9.27 13.62
N LYS A 156 -5.44 10.40 13.07
CA LYS A 156 -6.39 11.28 13.75
C LYS A 156 -7.70 10.55 14.05
N TRP A 157 -8.17 9.73 13.10
CA TRP A 157 -9.37 8.92 13.30
C TRP A 157 -9.17 7.87 14.39
N LEU A 158 -8.09 7.07 14.34
CA LEU A 158 -7.87 5.96 15.26
C LEU A 158 -7.47 6.41 16.67
N PHE A 159 -6.52 7.33 16.76
CA PHE A 159 -5.92 7.72 18.04
C PHE A 159 -6.48 9.02 18.64
N GLY A 160 -7.07 9.89 17.79
CA GLY A 160 -7.59 11.21 18.20
C GLY A 160 -6.51 12.27 18.35
N LYS A 161 -6.94 13.53 18.37
CA LYS A 161 -6.04 14.71 18.29
C LYS A 161 -4.98 14.77 19.40
N LYS A 162 -5.30 14.30 20.63
CA LYS A 162 -4.41 14.43 21.80
C LYS A 162 -3.12 13.59 21.68
N ILE A 163 -3.16 12.48 20.92
CA ILE A 163 -2.04 11.53 20.81
C ILE A 163 -1.14 11.83 19.60
N MET A 164 -1.56 12.72 18.69
CA MET A 164 -0.85 12.98 17.42
C MET A 164 0.64 13.27 17.56
N LYS A 165 1.05 13.94 18.65
CA LYS A 165 2.48 14.22 18.93
C LYS A 165 3.32 12.97 19.22
N LYS A 166 2.68 11.83 19.53
CA LYS A 166 3.34 10.55 19.83
C LYS A 166 3.25 9.56 18.66
N VAL A 167 2.54 9.95 17.59
CA VAL A 167 2.34 9.08 16.43
C VAL A 167 3.61 9.07 15.60
N ILE A 168 4.09 7.86 15.31
CA ILE A 168 5.20 7.61 14.41
C ILE A 168 4.62 7.47 13.00
N PHE A 169 5.03 8.36 12.10
CA PHE A 169 4.70 8.20 10.68
C PHE A 169 5.58 7.10 10.11
N PHE A 170 4.95 6.03 9.68
CA PHE A 170 5.62 4.86 9.10
C PHE A 170 4.81 4.40 7.90
N PRO A 171 5.10 4.95 6.71
CA PRO A 171 4.28 4.74 5.52
C PRO A 171 4.56 3.40 4.86
N ASN A 172 3.69 3.04 3.92
CA ASN A 172 4.05 2.11 2.87
C ASN A 172 5.25 2.69 2.13
N ALA A 173 6.27 1.87 1.93
CA ALA A 173 7.52 2.30 1.32
C ALA A 173 7.78 1.52 0.03
N ILE A 174 8.59 2.12 -0.84
CA ILE A 174 8.99 1.59 -2.14
C ILE A 174 10.49 1.35 -2.19
N ASP A 175 10.95 0.55 -3.14
CA ASP A 175 12.37 0.40 -3.39
C ASP A 175 12.85 1.55 -4.30
N ALA A 176 13.19 2.69 -3.68
CA ALA A 176 13.56 3.91 -4.38
C ALA A 176 14.76 3.71 -5.32
N HIS A 177 15.69 2.84 -4.95
CA HIS A 177 16.86 2.54 -5.78
C HIS A 177 16.48 1.77 -7.04
N SER A 178 15.57 0.80 -6.95
CA SER A 178 15.11 0.03 -8.12
C SER A 178 14.33 0.88 -9.13
N LEU A 179 13.71 1.96 -8.65
CA LEU A 179 12.90 2.89 -9.43
C LEU A 179 13.70 4.03 -10.05
N MET A 180 14.97 4.20 -9.66
CA MET A 180 15.85 5.25 -10.17
C MET A 180 15.84 5.31 -11.69
N PHE A 181 15.60 6.50 -12.26
CA PHE A 181 15.58 6.68 -13.71
C PHE A 181 16.95 6.38 -14.33
N ASN A 182 16.93 5.59 -15.39
CA ASN A 182 18.11 5.21 -16.17
C ASN A 182 17.77 5.22 -17.68
N PRO A 183 18.39 6.11 -18.48
CA PRO A 183 18.12 6.22 -19.91
C PRO A 183 18.34 4.93 -20.69
N LEU A 184 19.42 4.18 -20.39
CA LEU A 184 19.72 2.92 -21.07
C LEU A 184 18.66 1.83 -20.75
N ARG A 185 18.20 1.79 -19.51
CA ARG A 185 17.11 0.91 -19.09
C ARG A 185 15.79 1.28 -19.79
N ARG A 186 15.50 2.58 -19.91
CA ARG A 186 14.35 3.08 -20.66
C ARG A 186 14.40 2.65 -22.13
N GLU A 187 15.53 2.86 -22.80
CA GLU A 187 15.72 2.46 -24.20
C GLU A 187 15.49 0.95 -24.38
N LYS A 188 16.13 0.12 -23.55
CA LYS A 188 15.98 -1.33 -23.58
C LYS A 188 14.50 -1.76 -23.41
N ILE A 189 13.79 -1.18 -22.44
CA ILE A 189 12.38 -1.51 -22.20
C ILE A 189 11.51 -1.10 -23.37
N ARG A 190 11.75 0.06 -23.98
CA ARG A 190 10.99 0.53 -25.13
C ARG A 190 11.21 -0.33 -26.35
N VAL A 191 12.44 -0.78 -26.60
CA VAL A 191 12.76 -1.73 -27.69
C VAL A 191 12.09 -3.09 -27.45
N ASN A 192 12.25 -3.66 -26.27
CA ASN A 192 11.72 -4.99 -25.93
C ASN A 192 10.18 -5.08 -25.97
N ASN A 193 9.48 -3.95 -25.77
CA ASN A 193 8.01 -3.91 -25.74
C ASN A 193 7.41 -3.26 -27.03
N GLU A 194 8.24 -2.93 -28.01
CA GLU A 194 7.80 -2.25 -29.25
C GLU A 194 7.16 -0.87 -29.00
N TRP A 195 7.71 -0.14 -27.99
CA TRP A 195 7.24 1.20 -27.62
C TRP A 195 8.06 2.33 -28.24
N VAL A 196 9.04 1.99 -29.08
CA VAL A 196 9.89 2.98 -29.77
C VAL A 196 8.97 3.89 -30.61
N GLN A 197 9.22 5.22 -30.52
CA GLN A 197 8.43 6.27 -31.21
C GLN A 197 6.95 6.36 -30.82
N ARG A 198 6.49 5.68 -29.76
CA ARG A 198 5.14 5.82 -29.24
C ARG A 198 5.09 6.75 -28.03
N LEU A 199 4.00 7.50 -27.90
CA LEU A 199 3.65 8.16 -26.62
C LEU A 199 3.06 7.10 -25.68
N VAL A 200 3.78 6.73 -24.64
CA VAL A 200 3.37 5.67 -23.71
C VAL A 200 2.71 6.25 -22.47
N VAL A 201 1.41 6.09 -22.37
CA VAL A 201 0.59 6.43 -21.21
C VAL A 201 0.53 5.22 -20.28
N GLY A 202 0.90 5.36 -19.01
CA GLY A 202 0.93 4.29 -18.04
C GLY A 202 -0.16 4.40 -16.99
N ASN A 203 -0.65 3.23 -16.54
CA ASN A 203 -1.43 3.07 -15.31
C ASN A 203 -1.08 1.74 -14.66
N VAL A 204 -0.86 1.75 -13.35
CA VAL A 204 -0.55 0.56 -12.55
C VAL A 204 -1.61 0.46 -11.45
N SER A 205 -2.55 -0.47 -11.59
CA SER A 205 -3.62 -0.67 -10.61
C SER A 205 -4.44 -1.94 -10.88
N SER A 206 -5.19 -2.42 -9.88
CA SER A 206 -6.22 -3.45 -10.06
C SER A 206 -7.44 -2.88 -10.78
N PHE A 207 -8.19 -3.74 -11.50
CA PHE A 207 -9.39 -3.33 -12.22
C PHE A 207 -10.62 -3.25 -11.29
N SER A 208 -10.59 -2.33 -10.35
CA SER A 208 -11.64 -2.09 -9.37
C SER A 208 -12.27 -0.70 -9.55
N GLN A 209 -13.50 -0.51 -9.06
CA GLN A 209 -14.24 0.75 -9.23
C GLN A 209 -13.47 2.00 -8.77
N PRO A 210 -12.74 2.00 -7.61
CA PRO A 210 -11.99 3.18 -7.19
C PRO A 210 -10.94 3.68 -8.18
N LYS A 211 -10.41 2.79 -9.04
CA LYS A 211 -9.33 3.11 -9.99
C LYS A 211 -9.80 3.77 -11.28
N ASN A 212 -11.10 3.76 -11.55
CA ASN A 212 -11.76 4.51 -12.59
C ASN A 212 -11.22 4.28 -14.03
N HIS A 213 -10.97 3.02 -14.39
CA HIS A 213 -10.47 2.67 -15.71
C HIS A 213 -11.41 3.07 -16.86
N PHE A 214 -12.72 3.15 -16.61
CA PHE A 214 -13.65 3.59 -17.63
C PHE A 214 -13.36 5.03 -18.06
N PHE A 215 -13.16 5.94 -17.12
CA PHE A 215 -12.82 7.32 -17.43
C PHE A 215 -11.40 7.44 -18.02
N LEU A 216 -10.46 6.60 -17.57
CA LEU A 216 -9.12 6.53 -18.19
C LEU A 216 -9.20 6.18 -19.67
N LEU A 217 -10.08 5.26 -20.06
CA LEU A 217 -10.30 4.93 -21.47
C LEU A 217 -10.94 6.08 -22.25
N ASP A 218 -11.86 6.84 -21.64
CA ASP A 218 -12.46 8.01 -22.28
C ASP A 218 -11.39 9.11 -22.50
N ILE A 219 -10.51 9.34 -21.52
CA ILE A 219 -9.34 10.22 -21.68
C ILE A 219 -8.44 9.73 -22.81
N PHE A 220 -8.19 8.43 -22.87
CA PHE A 220 -7.26 7.85 -23.83
C PHE A 220 -7.80 7.91 -25.27
N VAL A 221 -9.11 7.81 -25.49
CA VAL A 221 -9.74 8.08 -26.81
C VAL A 221 -9.37 9.47 -27.29
N GLU A 222 -9.45 10.47 -26.41
CA GLU A 222 -9.13 11.86 -26.77
C GLU A 222 -7.62 12.07 -27.02
N ILE A 223 -6.76 11.30 -26.31
CA ILE A 223 -5.31 11.29 -26.57
C ILE A 223 -5.03 10.71 -27.96
N VAL A 224 -5.57 9.53 -28.29
CA VAL A 224 -5.34 8.86 -29.59
C VAL A 224 -5.82 9.71 -30.76
N ARG A 225 -6.90 10.49 -30.60
CA ARG A 225 -7.39 11.41 -31.64
C ARG A 225 -6.36 12.49 -32.01
N ARG A 226 -5.53 12.93 -31.04
CA ARG A 226 -4.54 13.99 -31.22
C ARG A 226 -3.14 13.43 -31.48
N GLU A 227 -2.84 12.26 -30.90
CA GLU A 227 -1.57 11.55 -31.02
C GLU A 227 -1.85 10.07 -31.38
N PRO A 228 -2.01 9.75 -32.68
CA PRO A 228 -2.36 8.40 -33.14
C PRO A 228 -1.32 7.34 -32.78
N SER A 229 -0.06 7.73 -32.50
CA SER A 229 0.98 6.82 -32.04
C SER A 229 0.87 6.44 -30.58
N ALA A 230 -0.04 7.04 -29.81
CA ALA A 230 -0.17 6.80 -28.38
C ALA A 230 -0.48 5.34 -28.05
N LEU A 231 0.06 4.89 -26.92
CA LEU A 231 -0.13 3.55 -26.36
C LEU A 231 -0.50 3.66 -24.88
N LEU A 232 -1.66 3.10 -24.50
CA LEU A 232 -2.02 2.94 -23.11
C LEU A 232 -1.52 1.59 -22.57
N VAL A 233 -0.70 1.61 -21.55
CA VAL A 233 -0.16 0.43 -20.87
C VAL A 233 -0.85 0.29 -19.52
N LEU A 234 -1.68 -0.75 -19.37
CA LEU A 234 -2.40 -1.10 -18.16
C LEU A 234 -1.70 -2.26 -17.47
N VAL A 235 -1.11 -1.99 -16.31
CA VAL A 235 -0.38 -2.98 -15.52
C VAL A 235 -1.17 -3.32 -14.26
N GLY A 236 -1.46 -4.59 -14.08
CA GLY A 236 -2.24 -5.11 -12.97
C GLY A 236 -3.20 -6.19 -13.43
N SER A 237 -3.83 -6.83 -12.48
CA SER A 237 -4.83 -7.88 -12.72
C SER A 237 -5.83 -7.93 -11.56
N GLY A 238 -6.91 -8.68 -11.77
CA GLY A 238 -7.96 -8.86 -10.79
C GLY A 238 -8.84 -7.62 -10.60
N GLY A 239 -9.86 -7.80 -9.77
CA GLY A 239 -10.96 -6.85 -9.65
C GLY A 239 -12.16 -7.26 -10.49
N ASP A 240 -13.29 -6.73 -10.13
CA ASP A 240 -14.61 -7.08 -10.72
C ASP A 240 -14.87 -6.41 -12.07
N LEU A 241 -14.00 -5.50 -12.51
CA LEU A 241 -14.19 -4.72 -13.74
C LEU A 241 -13.24 -5.10 -14.89
N GLU A 242 -12.30 -6.02 -14.71
CA GLU A 242 -11.28 -6.33 -15.74
C GLU A 242 -11.90 -6.72 -17.08
N SER A 243 -12.89 -7.63 -17.09
CA SER A 243 -13.59 -8.07 -18.30
C SER A 243 -14.34 -6.91 -18.99
N LYS A 244 -15.03 -6.09 -18.18
CA LYS A 244 -15.77 -4.93 -18.70
C LYS A 244 -14.87 -3.84 -19.28
N VAL A 245 -13.68 -3.65 -18.71
CA VAL A 245 -12.67 -2.73 -19.23
C VAL A 245 -12.15 -3.23 -20.58
N LYS A 246 -11.84 -4.53 -20.71
CA LYS A 246 -11.43 -5.16 -21.97
C LYS A 246 -12.51 -5.04 -23.04
N GLU A 247 -13.77 -5.26 -22.68
CA GLU A 247 -14.92 -5.08 -23.59
C GLU A 247 -15.04 -3.62 -24.06
N LYS A 248 -14.89 -2.64 -23.15
CA LYS A 248 -14.92 -1.21 -23.52
C LYS A 248 -13.78 -0.86 -24.49
N VAL A 249 -12.57 -1.40 -24.31
CA VAL A 249 -11.46 -1.22 -25.26
C VAL A 249 -11.83 -1.68 -26.67
N LEU A 250 -12.44 -2.86 -26.79
CA LEU A 250 -12.89 -3.38 -28.09
C LEU A 250 -13.98 -2.51 -28.73
N ARG A 251 -14.98 -2.10 -27.94
CA ARG A 251 -16.08 -1.24 -28.40
C ARG A 251 -15.59 0.14 -28.86
N LEU A 252 -14.55 0.67 -28.24
CA LEU A 252 -13.95 1.95 -28.63
C LEU A 252 -12.94 1.85 -29.78
N GLY A 253 -12.68 0.64 -30.32
CA GLY A 253 -11.72 0.43 -31.40
C GLY A 253 -10.25 0.60 -30.97
N LEU A 254 -9.95 0.51 -29.67
CA LEU A 254 -8.62 0.79 -29.12
C LEU A 254 -7.72 -0.45 -29.00
N LYS A 255 -8.08 -1.58 -29.61
CA LYS A 255 -7.36 -2.87 -29.46
C LYS A 255 -5.85 -2.75 -29.73
N GLU A 256 -5.47 -2.00 -30.77
CA GLU A 256 -4.06 -1.85 -31.15
C GLU A 256 -3.32 -0.77 -30.35
N SER A 257 -4.05 0.06 -29.61
CA SER A 257 -3.50 1.17 -28.83
C SER A 257 -3.53 0.94 -27.32
N VAL A 258 -4.05 -0.22 -26.85
CA VAL A 258 -4.08 -0.57 -25.41
C VAL A 258 -3.37 -1.91 -25.19
N ARG A 259 -2.48 -1.97 -24.21
CA ARG A 259 -1.79 -3.20 -23.79
C ARG A 259 -2.15 -3.53 -22.35
N PHE A 260 -2.71 -4.72 -22.13
CA PHE A 260 -2.93 -5.30 -20.80
C PHE A 260 -1.73 -6.16 -20.45
N MET A 261 -0.92 -5.72 -19.49
CA MET A 261 0.33 -6.39 -19.10
C MET A 261 0.11 -7.48 -18.02
N GLY A 262 -1.09 -7.55 -17.44
CA GLY A 262 -1.35 -8.43 -16.31
C GLY A 262 -0.59 -8.01 -15.04
N SER A 263 -0.53 -8.92 -14.06
CA SER A 263 0.26 -8.70 -12.84
C SER A 263 1.75 -8.88 -13.15
N ARG A 264 2.55 -7.86 -12.84
CA ARG A 264 3.99 -7.80 -13.14
C ARG A 264 4.80 -7.59 -11.87
N SER A 265 5.99 -8.17 -11.82
CA SER A 265 7.00 -7.93 -10.78
C SER A 265 8.04 -6.89 -11.19
N ASP A 266 8.15 -6.58 -12.48
CA ASP A 266 9.11 -5.64 -13.08
C ASP A 266 8.51 -4.23 -13.28
N ILE A 267 7.63 -3.80 -12.36
CA ILE A 267 7.06 -2.44 -12.37
C ILE A 267 8.13 -1.35 -12.52
N PRO A 268 9.28 -1.42 -11.81
CA PRO A 268 10.34 -0.44 -11.98
C PRO A 268 10.86 -0.33 -13.42
N ASP A 269 10.91 -1.43 -14.17
CA ASP A 269 11.31 -1.43 -15.59
C ASP A 269 10.24 -0.81 -16.48
N LEU A 270 8.98 -1.21 -16.29
CA LEU A 270 7.88 -0.70 -17.09
C LEU A 270 7.71 0.81 -16.95
N LEU A 271 7.84 1.36 -15.74
CA LEU A 271 7.79 2.80 -15.47
C LEU A 271 8.91 3.57 -16.19
N GLN A 272 10.09 2.96 -16.43
CA GLN A 272 11.13 3.60 -17.24
C GLN A 272 10.65 3.89 -18.67
N GLY A 273 9.91 2.95 -19.26
CA GLY A 273 9.43 3.04 -20.64
C GLY A 273 8.30 4.03 -20.89
N MET A 274 7.52 4.38 -19.86
CA MET A 274 6.37 5.28 -19.93
C MET A 274 6.79 6.75 -20.11
N ASP A 275 5.91 7.57 -20.69
CA ASP A 275 6.10 9.02 -20.86
C ASP A 275 5.28 9.84 -19.88
N ILE A 276 4.10 9.35 -19.50
CA ILE A 276 3.22 9.95 -18.51
C ILE A 276 2.46 8.87 -17.76
N PHE A 277 2.18 9.11 -16.48
CA PHE A 277 1.36 8.27 -15.63
C PHE A 277 0.01 8.97 -15.36
N ILE A 278 -1.12 8.36 -15.74
CA ILE A 278 -2.45 8.93 -15.51
C ILE A 278 -3.18 8.11 -14.46
N PHE A 279 -3.65 8.79 -13.40
CA PHE A 279 -4.24 8.16 -12.23
C PHE A 279 -5.58 8.83 -11.83
N PRO A 280 -6.68 8.59 -12.58
CA PRO A 280 -7.97 9.27 -12.41
C PRO A 280 -8.83 8.57 -11.34
N SER A 281 -8.22 8.08 -10.27
CA SER A 281 -8.90 7.34 -9.21
C SER A 281 -9.91 8.19 -8.46
N TYR A 282 -11.04 7.59 -8.07
CA TYR A 282 -12.02 8.17 -7.16
C TYR A 282 -11.55 8.21 -5.72
N PHE A 283 -10.72 7.23 -5.36
CA PHE A 283 -10.22 7.09 -3.98
C PHE A 283 -8.90 6.31 -3.96
N GLU A 284 -7.98 6.77 -3.11
CA GLU A 284 -6.73 6.10 -2.77
C GLU A 284 -6.42 6.25 -1.28
N GLY A 285 -5.68 5.30 -0.72
CA GLY A 285 -5.05 5.47 0.59
C GLY A 285 -3.87 6.43 0.50
N LEU A 286 -2.74 5.95 0.01
CA LEU A 286 -1.54 6.77 -0.27
C LEU A 286 -1.29 6.93 -1.78
N GLY A 287 -1.75 5.95 -2.58
CA GLY A 287 -1.49 5.92 -4.01
C GLY A 287 -0.06 5.45 -4.33
N MET A 288 0.30 4.24 -3.93
CA MET A 288 1.65 3.71 -4.09
C MET A 288 2.17 3.79 -5.54
N ALA A 289 1.31 3.49 -6.52
CA ALA A 289 1.71 3.52 -7.93
C ALA A 289 2.12 4.91 -8.42
N GLN A 290 1.47 5.97 -7.94
CA GLN A 290 1.90 7.34 -8.24
C GLN A 290 3.22 7.71 -7.55
N LEU A 291 3.47 7.16 -6.35
CA LEU A 291 4.74 7.35 -5.64
C LEU A 291 5.88 6.65 -6.40
N GLU A 292 5.65 5.45 -6.90
CA GLU A 292 6.59 4.72 -7.77
C GLU A 292 6.87 5.48 -9.07
N ALA A 293 5.84 6.07 -9.68
CA ALA A 293 5.98 6.92 -10.85
C ALA A 293 6.84 8.16 -10.56
N GLN A 294 6.59 8.86 -9.45
CA GLN A 294 7.42 9.99 -9.02
C GLN A 294 8.87 9.58 -8.79
N ALA A 295 9.11 8.45 -8.09
CA ALA A 295 10.46 7.93 -7.86
C ALA A 295 11.23 7.65 -9.16
N SER A 296 10.49 7.26 -10.22
CA SER A 296 11.04 7.06 -11.56
C SER A 296 11.23 8.37 -12.34
N GLY A 297 10.99 9.54 -11.75
CA GLY A 297 11.03 10.83 -12.42
C GLY A 297 9.93 10.99 -13.49
N LEU A 298 8.87 10.20 -13.43
CA LEU A 298 7.79 10.21 -14.40
C LEU A 298 6.73 11.27 -14.05
N GLN A 299 6.32 12.02 -15.05
CA GLN A 299 5.21 12.98 -14.91
C GLN A 299 3.90 12.24 -14.56
N VAL A 300 3.15 12.78 -13.61
CA VAL A 300 1.93 12.18 -13.09
C VAL A 300 0.75 13.15 -13.23
N LEU A 301 -0.37 12.64 -13.75
CA LEU A 301 -1.64 13.37 -13.80
C LEU A 301 -2.66 12.65 -12.93
N ASN A 302 -2.96 13.23 -11.78
CA ASN A 302 -3.83 12.69 -10.74
C ASN A 302 -5.23 13.33 -10.74
N SER A 303 -6.21 12.61 -10.25
CA SER A 303 -7.45 13.25 -9.82
C SER A 303 -7.26 14.06 -8.53
N THR A 304 -8.05 15.12 -8.34
CA THR A 304 -8.08 15.91 -7.11
C THR A 304 -8.58 15.13 -5.89
N LYS A 305 -9.03 13.88 -6.06
CA LYS A 305 -9.50 12.98 -4.99
C LYS A 305 -8.35 12.19 -4.34
N ILE A 306 -7.15 12.21 -4.94
CA ILE A 306 -5.98 11.51 -4.40
C ILE A 306 -5.39 12.30 -3.23
N PRO A 307 -5.09 11.62 -2.09
CA PRO A 307 -4.46 12.27 -0.95
C PRO A 307 -3.10 12.89 -1.30
N LYS A 308 -2.82 14.06 -0.71
CA LYS A 308 -1.54 14.75 -0.94
C LYS A 308 -0.38 14.16 -0.16
N ASP A 309 -0.63 13.25 0.79
CA ASP A 309 0.40 12.61 1.63
C ASP A 309 1.42 11.80 0.81
N GLY A 310 1.04 11.34 -0.40
CA GLY A 310 1.92 10.63 -1.35
C GLY A 310 2.57 11.53 -2.40
N ILE A 311 2.48 12.86 -2.27
CA ILE A 311 3.11 13.82 -3.20
C ILE A 311 4.45 14.23 -2.62
N ILE A 312 5.51 13.65 -3.13
CA ILE A 312 6.88 13.87 -2.66
C ILE A 312 7.63 14.83 -3.59
N ILE A 313 7.37 14.72 -4.90
CA ILE A 313 7.99 15.53 -5.95
C ILE A 313 6.89 16.39 -6.60
N PRO A 314 6.52 17.54 -6.01
CA PRO A 314 5.37 18.33 -6.47
C PRO A 314 5.45 18.77 -7.93
N GLU A 315 6.66 19.01 -8.45
CA GLU A 315 6.89 19.42 -9.84
C GLU A 315 6.57 18.32 -10.87
N LEU A 316 6.52 17.07 -10.45
CA LEU A 316 6.10 15.94 -11.30
C LEU A 316 4.60 15.69 -11.27
N VAL A 317 3.85 16.29 -10.33
CA VAL A 317 2.46 15.91 -10.09
C VAL A 317 1.50 17.03 -10.44
N ASN A 318 0.61 16.72 -11.36
CA ASN A 318 -0.48 17.59 -11.79
C ASN A 318 -1.83 17.02 -11.33
N PHE A 319 -2.80 17.89 -11.08
CA PHE A 319 -4.13 17.49 -10.62
C PHE A 319 -5.22 18.06 -11.52
N LEU A 320 -6.22 17.21 -11.82
CA LEU A 320 -7.48 17.65 -12.45
C LEU A 320 -8.69 17.08 -11.70
N SER A 321 -9.80 17.83 -11.71
CA SER A 321 -11.06 17.33 -11.18
C SER A 321 -11.64 16.25 -12.08
N LEU A 322 -12.26 15.22 -11.48
CA LEU A 322 -13.03 14.21 -12.22
C LEU A 322 -14.33 14.77 -12.82
N GLU A 323 -14.70 15.99 -12.49
CA GLU A 323 -15.83 16.71 -13.09
C GLU A 323 -15.46 17.35 -14.44
N GLN A 324 -14.16 17.51 -14.72
CA GLN A 324 -13.68 17.99 -16.01
C GLN A 324 -13.81 16.91 -17.07
N PRO A 325 -14.15 17.30 -18.31
CA PRO A 325 -14.33 16.33 -19.39
C PRO A 325 -13.01 15.64 -19.77
N ALA A 326 -13.12 14.46 -20.39
CA ALA A 326 -11.98 13.67 -20.84
C ALA A 326 -11.07 14.43 -21.82
N THR A 327 -11.62 15.37 -22.58
CA THR A 327 -10.87 16.26 -23.49
C THR A 327 -9.87 17.12 -22.76
N GLU A 328 -10.23 17.75 -21.64
CA GLU A 328 -9.31 18.57 -20.82
C GLU A 328 -8.21 17.72 -20.18
N TRP A 329 -8.56 16.50 -19.72
CA TRP A 329 -7.57 15.55 -19.21
C TRP A 329 -6.57 15.15 -20.29
N ALA A 330 -7.03 14.90 -21.52
CA ALA A 330 -6.19 14.54 -22.65
C ALA A 330 -5.25 15.69 -23.05
N GLU A 331 -5.77 16.92 -23.13
CA GLU A 331 -4.96 18.11 -23.41
C GLU A 331 -3.88 18.32 -22.38
N LYS A 332 -4.26 18.24 -21.09
CA LYS A 332 -3.29 18.36 -19.99
C LYS A 332 -2.25 17.23 -20.01
N ALA A 333 -2.67 15.99 -20.30
CA ALA A 333 -1.76 14.86 -20.40
C ALA A 333 -0.73 15.04 -21.52
N LEU A 334 -1.16 15.49 -22.71
CA LEU A 334 -0.27 15.75 -23.84
C LEU A 334 0.70 16.90 -23.52
N GLN A 335 0.21 18.00 -22.95
CA GLN A 335 1.05 19.12 -22.50
C GLN A 335 2.14 18.68 -21.52
N ILE A 336 1.80 17.85 -20.54
CA ILE A 336 2.75 17.35 -19.54
C ILE A 336 3.76 16.41 -20.20
N ALA A 337 3.32 15.56 -21.13
CA ALA A 337 4.15 14.58 -21.81
C ALA A 337 5.17 15.20 -22.81
N GLU A 338 5.04 16.49 -23.15
CA GLU A 338 6.05 17.23 -23.92
C GLU A 338 7.36 17.37 -23.13
N ASN A 339 7.28 17.42 -21.81
CA ASN A 339 8.48 17.45 -20.98
C ASN A 339 9.16 16.08 -20.95
N LYS A 340 10.23 15.94 -21.73
CA LYS A 340 11.04 14.73 -21.81
C LYS A 340 12.15 14.66 -20.76
N ASP A 341 12.35 15.73 -20.00
CA ASP A 341 13.39 15.81 -18.99
C ASP A 341 12.98 14.98 -17.75
N ARG A 342 13.62 13.83 -17.60
CA ARG A 342 13.42 12.95 -16.44
C ARG A 342 14.64 13.00 -15.54
N LYS A 343 14.40 13.32 -14.28
CA LYS A 343 15.43 13.38 -13.24
C LYS A 343 15.37 12.12 -12.37
N ASN A 344 16.49 11.82 -11.74
CA ASN A 344 16.51 10.86 -10.66
C ASN A 344 15.96 11.54 -9.40
N CYS A 345 14.83 11.06 -8.92
CA CYS A 345 14.12 11.58 -7.73
C CYS A 345 14.19 10.60 -6.54
N SER A 346 15.08 9.61 -6.60
CA SER A 346 15.16 8.59 -5.55
C SER A 346 15.62 9.16 -4.21
N GLN A 347 16.50 10.17 -4.21
CA GLN A 347 17.00 10.75 -2.98
C GLN A 347 15.91 11.49 -2.20
N GLU A 348 15.07 12.26 -2.88
CA GLU A 348 13.93 12.95 -2.28
C GLU A 348 12.94 11.97 -1.65
N ILE A 349 12.67 10.85 -2.32
CA ILE A 349 11.82 9.75 -1.81
C ILE A 349 12.43 9.15 -0.53
N ILE A 350 13.74 8.94 -0.52
CA ILE A 350 14.48 8.41 0.63
C ILE A 350 14.42 9.38 1.81
N ASP A 351 14.67 10.67 1.56
CA ASP A 351 14.73 11.70 2.60
C ASP A 351 13.35 11.96 3.23
N MET A 352 12.29 11.77 2.46
CA MET A 352 10.91 11.84 2.95
C MET A 352 10.43 10.56 3.67
N GLY A 353 11.30 9.56 3.83
CA GLY A 353 11.01 8.35 4.60
C GLY A 353 10.19 7.30 3.87
N PHE A 354 10.22 7.29 2.53
CA PHE A 354 9.49 6.30 1.72
C PHE A 354 10.39 5.20 1.14
N ASP A 355 11.65 5.09 1.56
CA ASP A 355 12.53 4.00 1.13
C ASP A 355 12.35 2.74 1.99
N ILE A 356 12.05 1.62 1.33
CA ILE A 356 11.76 0.35 2.00
C ILE A 356 12.98 -0.21 2.73
N ASN A 357 14.19 0.00 2.21
CA ASN A 357 15.41 -0.57 2.80
C ASN A 357 15.75 0.15 4.10
N LYS A 358 15.78 1.50 4.09
CA LYS A 358 16.00 2.31 5.30
C LYS A 358 14.93 2.07 6.37
N ASN A 359 13.66 2.02 5.94
CA ASN A 359 12.56 1.82 6.86
C ASN A 359 12.57 0.40 7.46
N ALA A 360 12.92 -0.63 6.68
CA ALA A 360 13.04 -2.00 7.19
C ALA A 360 14.17 -2.11 8.22
N GLU A 361 15.33 -1.49 7.96
CA GLU A 361 16.44 -1.43 8.90
C GLU A 361 16.05 -0.70 10.20
N TRP A 362 15.40 0.46 10.09
CA TRP A 362 14.92 1.21 11.24
C TRP A 362 13.92 0.39 12.08
N LEU A 363 12.94 -0.25 11.43
CA LEU A 363 11.94 -1.08 12.11
C LEU A 363 12.57 -2.29 12.80
N GLN A 364 13.53 -2.94 12.15
CA GLN A 364 14.30 -4.03 12.71
C GLN A 364 15.04 -3.61 13.98
N ASN A 365 15.77 -2.49 13.91
CA ASN A 365 16.54 -1.96 15.04
C ASN A 365 15.63 -1.54 16.19
N LEU A 366 14.46 -0.97 15.89
CA LEU A 366 13.43 -0.66 16.88
C LEU A 366 13.01 -1.93 17.65
N TYR A 367 12.65 -3.00 16.94
CA TYR A 367 12.21 -4.24 17.58
C TYR A 367 13.31 -4.91 18.40
N ILE A 368 14.55 -4.89 17.92
CA ILE A 368 15.70 -5.41 18.69
C ILE A 368 15.85 -4.64 19.99
N THR A 369 15.88 -3.30 19.94
CA THR A 369 16.01 -2.43 21.10
C THR A 369 14.87 -2.65 22.10
N GLU A 370 13.64 -2.70 21.63
CA GLU A 370 12.45 -2.87 22.48
C GLU A 370 12.35 -4.29 23.08
N SER A 371 12.96 -5.30 22.46
CA SER A 371 12.98 -6.66 22.99
C SER A 371 13.90 -6.82 24.20
N GLN A 372 14.86 -5.89 24.37
CA GLN A 372 15.86 -5.89 25.46
C GLN A 372 15.38 -5.12 26.72
N ARG A 373 14.26 -4.38 26.60
CA ARG A 373 13.60 -3.66 27.71
C ARG A 373 12.66 -4.58 28.50
#